data_1177cdd8e4daa42ab441babcb24122a5
#
_entry.id   1177cdd8e4daa42ab441babcb24122a5
#
_cell.length_a   1.000
_cell.length_b   1.000
_cell.length_c   1.000
_cell.angle_alpha   90.00
_cell.angle_beta   90.00
_cell.angle_gamma   90.00
#
_symmetry.space_group_name_H-M   'P 1'
#
loop_
_entity.id
_entity.type
_entity.pdbx_description
1 polymer ?
#
loop_
_entity_poly.entity_id
_entity_poly.type
_entity_poly.pdbx_seq_one_letter_code
_entity_poly.pdbx_strand_id
1 'polypeptide(L)'
;MRAIQSLFKVRIARLITYILITIAIVGSLMPPQIIDELTFSLSDKLIHGLYYATLTFFWLLSTNRNTVNKHIKVSLWAFFLGLVLEIMQGVLPIQREMDFLDVFANSVGISFTIGTARFLDIR
;
A
#
# COMPACT_ATOMS: atom_id res chain seq x y z
N MET A 1 -28.36 3.18 -13.15
CA MET A 1 -27.20 4.06 -13.44
C MET A 1 -26.19 4.15 -12.29
N ARG A 2 -26.61 4.51 -11.08
CA ARG A 2 -25.67 4.59 -9.91
C ARG A 2 -24.98 3.25 -9.59
N ALA A 3 -25.67 2.13 -9.71
CA ALA A 3 -25.09 0.79 -9.46
C ALA A 3 -24.00 0.43 -10.49
N ILE A 4 -24.22 0.75 -11.79
CA ILE A 4 -23.24 0.48 -12.85
C ILE A 4 -22.01 1.37 -12.67
N GLN A 5 -22.20 2.65 -12.35
CA GLN A 5 -21.09 3.57 -12.07
C GLN A 5 -20.28 3.13 -10.87
N SER A 6 -20.93 2.63 -9.81
CA SER A 6 -20.23 2.12 -8.62
C SER A 6 -19.43 0.86 -8.93
N LEU A 7 -19.97 -0.06 -9.72
CA LEU A 7 -19.26 -1.26 -10.18
C LEU A 7 -18.04 -0.93 -11.04
N PHE A 8 -18.20 0.06 -11.93
CA PHE A 8 -17.08 0.52 -12.77
C PHE A 8 -15.96 1.12 -11.93
N LYS A 9 -16.29 1.98 -10.96
CA LYS A 9 -15.32 2.55 -10.02
C LYS A 9 -14.58 1.49 -9.22
N VAL A 10 -15.30 0.47 -8.73
CA VAL A 10 -14.71 -0.65 -7.98
C VAL A 10 -13.74 -1.45 -8.86
N ARG A 11 -14.09 -1.71 -10.13
CA ARG A 11 -13.22 -2.42 -11.07
C ARG A 11 -11.93 -1.66 -11.35
N ILE A 12 -12.02 -0.35 -11.58
CA ILE A 12 -10.85 0.51 -11.79
C ILE A 12 -10.00 0.54 -10.53
N ALA A 13 -10.59 0.76 -9.37
CA ALA A 13 -9.86 0.75 -8.10
C ALA A 13 -9.14 -0.58 -7.88
N ARG A 14 -9.76 -1.70 -8.22
CA ARG A 14 -9.15 -3.04 -8.13
C ARG A 14 -7.95 -3.17 -9.06
N LEU A 15 -8.07 -2.71 -10.30
CA LEU A 15 -6.96 -2.72 -11.25
C LEU A 15 -5.79 -1.88 -10.72
N ILE A 16 -6.06 -0.68 -10.23
CA ILE A 16 -5.05 0.20 -9.64
C ILE A 16 -4.39 -0.49 -8.43
N THR A 17 -5.17 -1.13 -7.57
CA THR A 17 -4.65 -1.86 -6.41
C THR A 17 -3.68 -2.97 -6.84
N TYR A 18 -4.03 -3.77 -7.84
CA TYR A 18 -3.14 -4.82 -8.35
C TYR A 18 -1.85 -4.25 -8.95
N ILE A 19 -1.96 -3.14 -9.68
CA ILE A 19 -0.78 -2.44 -10.22
C ILE A 19 0.12 -1.96 -9.09
N LEU A 20 -0.46 -1.32 -8.06
CA LEU A 20 0.30 -0.85 -6.90
C LEU A 20 0.96 -1.99 -6.12
N ILE A 21 0.27 -3.11 -5.91
CA ILE A 21 0.86 -4.29 -5.27
C ILE A 21 2.03 -4.82 -6.09
N THR A 22 1.87 -4.92 -7.41
CA THR A 22 2.94 -5.37 -8.30
C THR A 22 4.15 -4.44 -8.25
N ILE A 23 3.93 -3.14 -8.29
CA ILE A 23 5.00 -2.13 -8.17
C ILE A 23 5.69 -2.24 -6.80
N ALA A 24 4.95 -2.45 -5.72
CA ALA A 24 5.52 -2.64 -4.39
C ALA A 24 6.45 -3.86 -4.36
N ILE A 25 6.01 -4.99 -4.89
CA ILE A 25 6.80 -6.22 -4.94
C ILE A 25 8.07 -6.02 -5.78
N VAL A 26 7.91 -5.53 -7.01
CA VAL A 26 9.03 -5.34 -7.93
C VAL A 26 10.02 -4.30 -7.38
N GLY A 27 9.52 -3.15 -6.92
CA GLY A 27 10.35 -2.08 -6.38
C GLY A 27 11.09 -2.49 -5.11
N SER A 28 10.46 -3.26 -4.23
CA SER A 28 11.10 -3.76 -3.01
C SER A 28 12.22 -4.76 -3.27
N LEU A 29 12.16 -5.49 -4.36
CA LEU A 29 13.15 -6.50 -4.74
C LEU A 29 14.18 -6.01 -5.75
N MET A 30 14.07 -4.75 -6.19
CA MET A 30 15.07 -4.12 -7.06
C MET A 30 16.34 -3.74 -6.28
N PRO A 31 17.51 -3.77 -6.94
CA PRO A 31 18.75 -3.23 -6.36
C PRO A 31 18.60 -1.75 -5.96
N PRO A 32 19.24 -1.31 -4.85
CA PRO A 32 19.09 0.06 -4.35
C PRO A 32 19.50 1.12 -5.37
N GLN A 33 20.50 0.85 -6.21
CA GLN A 33 20.96 1.79 -7.23
C GLN A 33 19.85 2.21 -8.21
N ILE A 34 19.00 1.29 -8.61
CA ILE A 34 17.87 1.55 -9.52
C ILE A 34 16.81 2.40 -8.83
N ILE A 35 16.49 2.07 -7.58
CA ILE A 35 15.48 2.79 -6.79
C ILE A 35 15.94 4.22 -6.49
N ASP A 36 17.20 4.42 -6.13
CA ASP A 36 17.77 5.74 -5.82
C ASP A 36 17.70 6.69 -7.03
N GLU A 37 17.86 6.15 -8.24
CA GLU A 37 17.68 6.93 -9.47
C GLU A 37 16.23 7.32 -9.73
N LEU A 38 15.26 6.52 -9.29
CA LEU A 38 13.84 6.72 -9.57
C LEU A 38 13.11 7.55 -8.52
N THR A 39 13.62 7.65 -7.29
CA THR A 39 12.86 8.21 -6.15
C THR A 39 13.24 9.65 -5.81
N PHE A 40 14.08 10.29 -6.58
CA PHE A 40 14.50 11.68 -6.35
C PHE A 40 15.11 11.90 -4.94
N SER A 41 14.94 13.11 -4.40
CA SER A 41 15.48 13.53 -3.10
C SER A 41 14.50 13.34 -1.93
N LEU A 42 13.37 12.70 -2.12
CA LEU A 42 12.42 12.45 -1.04
C LEU A 42 12.97 11.44 -0.03
N SER A 43 12.67 11.67 1.25
CA SER A 43 13.00 10.73 2.30
C SER A 43 12.38 9.36 2.00
N ASP A 44 13.17 8.31 2.18
CA ASP A 44 12.72 6.92 2.02
C ASP A 44 11.47 6.62 2.89
N LYS A 45 11.47 7.08 4.12
CA LYS A 45 10.33 6.91 5.05
C LYS A 45 9.07 7.63 4.55
N LEU A 46 9.21 8.81 3.98
CA LEU A 46 8.10 9.54 3.38
C LEU A 46 7.52 8.80 2.18
N ILE A 47 8.36 8.25 1.34
CA ILE A 47 7.95 7.44 0.19
C ILE A 47 7.15 6.22 0.67
N HIS A 48 7.65 5.48 1.66
CA HIS A 48 6.95 4.33 2.24
C HIS A 48 5.58 4.73 2.79
N GLY A 49 5.51 5.79 3.59
CA GLY A 49 4.26 6.27 4.17
C GLY A 49 3.24 6.68 3.12
N LEU A 50 3.64 7.49 2.15
CA LEU A 50 2.76 7.95 1.06
C LEU A 50 2.32 6.79 0.16
N TYR A 51 3.21 5.88 -0.14
CA TYR A 51 2.91 4.73 -0.99
C TYR A 51 1.85 3.83 -0.35
N TYR A 52 2.04 3.46 0.92
CA TYR A 52 1.10 2.59 1.64
C TYR A 52 -0.22 3.30 1.97
N ALA A 53 -0.20 4.62 2.14
CA ALA A 53 -1.43 5.40 2.24
C ALA A 53 -2.25 5.31 0.94
N THR A 54 -1.60 5.50 -0.20
CA THR A 54 -2.23 5.42 -1.52
C THR A 54 -2.72 4.01 -1.82
N LEU A 55 -1.90 2.99 -1.58
CA LEU A 55 -2.27 1.59 -1.75
C LEU A 55 -3.50 1.23 -0.91
N THR A 56 -3.50 1.59 0.36
CA THR A 56 -4.62 1.31 1.28
C THR A 56 -5.90 2.00 0.82
N PHE A 57 -5.81 3.23 0.33
CA PHE A 57 -6.95 3.96 -0.21
C PHE A 57 -7.61 3.23 -1.37
N PHE A 58 -6.84 2.86 -2.39
CA PHE A 58 -7.39 2.14 -3.54
C PHE A 58 -7.87 0.74 -3.17
N TRP A 59 -7.19 0.08 -2.25
CA TRP A 59 -7.61 -1.24 -1.76
C TRP A 59 -8.98 -1.16 -1.05
N LEU A 60 -9.20 -0.13 -0.23
CA LEU A 60 -10.52 0.13 0.37
C LEU A 60 -11.60 0.34 -0.69
N LEU A 61 -11.32 1.15 -1.70
CA LEU A 61 -12.28 1.41 -2.79
C LEU A 61 -12.57 0.15 -3.61
N SER A 62 -11.61 -0.76 -3.74
CA SER A 62 -11.76 -2.01 -4.48
C SER A 62 -12.53 -3.08 -3.72
N THR A 63 -12.64 -2.94 -2.40
CA THR A 63 -13.31 -3.90 -1.53
C THR A 63 -14.79 -3.60 -1.46
N ASN A 64 -15.62 -4.64 -1.54
CA ASN A 64 -17.07 -4.49 -1.50
C ASN A 64 -17.51 -3.76 -0.22
N ARG A 65 -18.46 -2.83 -0.36
CA ARG A 65 -19.03 -2.06 0.76
C ARG A 65 -19.58 -2.95 1.86
N ASN A 66 -20.17 -4.07 1.49
CA ASN A 66 -20.82 -5.00 2.41
C ASN A 66 -19.85 -5.96 3.12
N THR A 67 -18.54 -5.86 2.81
CA THR A 67 -17.55 -6.69 3.48
C THR A 67 -17.45 -6.29 4.94
N VAL A 68 -17.77 -7.23 5.82
CA VAL A 68 -17.68 -7.03 7.27
C VAL A 68 -16.24 -6.72 7.66
N ASN A 69 -16.06 -5.67 8.47
CA ASN A 69 -14.74 -5.24 8.95
C ASN A 69 -13.73 -4.96 7.83
N LYS A 70 -14.19 -4.42 6.70
CA LYS A 70 -13.30 -4.20 5.55
C LYS A 70 -12.10 -3.30 5.87
N HIS A 71 -12.28 -2.29 6.72
CA HIS A 71 -11.17 -1.40 7.14
C HIS A 71 -10.08 -2.20 7.86
N ILE A 72 -10.46 -3.08 8.77
CA ILE A 72 -9.53 -3.94 9.50
C ILE A 72 -8.85 -4.93 8.54
N LYS A 73 -9.63 -5.59 7.68
CA LYS A 73 -9.08 -6.56 6.72
C LYS A 73 -8.07 -5.93 5.77
N VAL A 74 -8.42 -4.78 5.20
CA VAL A 74 -7.53 -4.08 4.27
C VAL A 74 -6.27 -3.61 4.98
N SER A 75 -6.39 -3.04 6.18
CA SER A 75 -5.22 -2.58 6.94
C SER A 75 -4.28 -3.73 7.30
N LEU A 76 -4.82 -4.88 7.70
CA LEU A 76 -4.01 -6.05 8.01
C LEU A 76 -3.28 -6.59 6.77
N TRP A 77 -3.98 -6.71 5.64
CA TRP A 77 -3.37 -7.18 4.41
C TRP A 77 -2.28 -6.23 3.89
N ALA A 78 -2.53 -4.92 3.94
CA ALA A 78 -1.53 -3.93 3.55
C ALA A 78 -0.32 -3.97 4.49
N PHE A 79 -0.54 -4.09 5.80
CA PHE A 79 0.52 -4.23 6.78
C PHE A 79 1.37 -5.50 6.54
N PHE A 80 0.72 -6.64 6.36
CA PHE A 80 1.42 -7.89 6.09
C PHE A 80 2.22 -7.85 4.79
N LEU A 81 1.67 -7.24 3.74
CA LEU A 81 2.42 -7.05 2.50
C LEU A 81 3.71 -6.27 2.76
N GLY A 82 3.62 -5.15 3.45
CA GLY A 82 4.80 -4.33 3.79
C GLY A 82 5.81 -5.08 4.65
N LEU A 83 5.33 -5.81 5.66
CA LEU A 83 6.19 -6.59 6.55
C LEU A 83 6.91 -7.71 5.80
N VAL A 84 6.20 -8.47 4.98
CA VAL A 84 6.79 -9.57 4.20
C VAL A 84 7.84 -9.04 3.23
N LEU A 85 7.54 -7.95 2.52
CA LEU A 85 8.49 -7.35 1.58
C LEU A 85 9.75 -6.85 2.30
N GLU A 86 9.61 -6.28 3.49
CA GLU A 86 10.74 -5.82 4.29
C GLU A 86 11.61 -6.99 4.78
N ILE A 87 10.98 -8.08 5.22
CA ILE A 87 11.70 -9.31 5.58
C ILE A 87 12.45 -9.87 4.36
N MET A 88 11.81 -9.92 3.20
CA MET A 88 12.44 -10.40 1.97
C MET A 88 13.65 -9.56 1.57
N GLN A 89 13.60 -8.25 1.76
CA GLN A 89 14.76 -7.36 1.52
C GLN A 89 15.95 -7.76 2.39
N GLY A 90 15.71 -8.12 3.64
CA GLY A 90 16.79 -8.53 4.56
C GLY A 90 17.32 -9.94 4.30
N VAL A 91 16.53 -10.83 3.72
CA VAL A 91 16.89 -12.25 3.51
C VAL A 91 17.50 -12.49 2.13
N LEU A 92 17.00 -11.80 1.09
CA LEU A 92 17.46 -12.01 -0.28
C LEU A 92 18.80 -11.29 -0.55
N PRO A 93 19.65 -11.86 -1.45
CA PRO A 93 20.95 -11.24 -1.77
C PRO A 93 20.80 -10.10 -2.79
N ILE A 94 20.07 -9.06 -2.44
CA ILE A 94 19.78 -7.91 -3.32
C ILE A 94 20.43 -6.62 -2.84
N GLN A 95 21.41 -6.70 -1.92
CA GLN A 95 22.13 -5.55 -1.34
C GLN A 95 21.21 -4.56 -0.62
N ARG A 96 20.13 -5.06 -0.01
CA ARG A 96 19.23 -4.28 0.83
C ARG A 96 19.18 -4.86 2.23
N GLU A 97 18.86 -4.02 3.19
CA GLU A 97 18.72 -4.41 4.59
C GLU A 97 17.27 -4.22 5.03
N MET A 98 16.82 -5.08 5.95
CA MET A 98 15.55 -4.89 6.62
C MET A 98 15.60 -3.68 7.54
N ASP A 99 14.65 -2.75 7.39
CA ASP A 99 14.53 -1.57 8.23
C ASP A 99 13.15 -1.52 8.90
N PHE A 100 13.12 -1.71 10.21
CA PHE A 100 11.88 -1.61 10.99
C PHE A 100 11.21 -0.24 10.90
N LEU A 101 11.98 0.83 10.66
CA LEU A 101 11.42 2.16 10.45
C LEU A 101 10.60 2.25 9.16
N ASP A 102 10.92 1.45 8.15
CA ASP A 102 10.11 1.35 6.93
C ASP A 102 8.78 0.69 7.21
N VAL A 103 8.76 -0.38 8.03
CA VAL A 103 7.52 -0.99 8.51
C VAL A 103 6.68 0.01 9.32
N PHE A 104 7.31 0.80 10.16
CA PHE A 104 6.64 1.86 10.93
C PHE A 104 6.05 2.94 10.01
N ALA A 105 6.79 3.40 9.02
CA ALA A 105 6.33 4.38 8.03
C ALA A 105 5.15 3.84 7.22
N ASN A 106 5.19 2.57 6.79
CA ASN A 106 4.07 1.90 6.14
C ASN A 106 2.82 1.90 7.03
N SER A 107 2.99 1.57 8.29
CA SER A 107 1.91 1.53 9.29
C SER A 107 1.29 2.90 9.52
N VAL A 108 2.09 3.97 9.55
CA VAL A 108 1.61 5.35 9.64
C VAL A 108 0.74 5.71 8.43
N GLY A 109 1.21 5.39 7.23
CA GLY A 109 0.45 5.63 6.00
C GLY A 109 -0.89 4.89 5.97
N ILE A 110 -0.89 3.60 6.33
CA ILE A 110 -2.09 2.78 6.43
C ILE A 110 -3.07 3.38 7.46
N SER A 111 -2.58 3.70 8.64
CA SER A 111 -3.39 4.25 9.73
C SER A 111 -3.99 5.60 9.37
N PHE A 112 -3.24 6.46 8.71
CA PHE A 112 -3.72 7.75 8.22
C PHE A 112 -4.89 7.58 7.25
N THR A 113 -4.78 6.68 6.30
CA THR A 113 -5.84 6.39 5.32
C THR A 113 -7.08 5.81 6.00
N ILE A 114 -6.92 4.83 6.87
CA ILE A 114 -8.04 4.21 7.59
C ILE A 114 -8.75 5.23 8.49
N GLY A 115 -7.99 6.04 9.23
CA GLY A 115 -8.54 7.10 10.08
C GLY A 115 -9.32 8.14 9.28
N THR A 116 -8.76 8.61 8.17
CA THR A 116 -9.43 9.55 7.27
C THR A 116 -10.68 8.94 6.64
N ALA A 117 -10.61 7.70 6.19
CA ALA A 117 -11.75 7.00 5.59
C ALA A 117 -12.90 6.83 6.58
N ARG A 118 -12.61 6.50 7.83
CA ARG A 118 -13.61 6.41 8.90
C ARG A 118 -14.20 7.77 9.25
N PHE A 119 -13.35 8.79 9.37
CA PHE A 119 -13.79 10.15 9.68
C PHE A 119 -14.73 10.71 8.61
N LEU A 120 -14.44 10.48 7.33
CA LEU A 120 -15.25 10.92 6.20
C LEU A 120 -16.38 9.94 5.84
N ASP A 121 -16.55 8.86 6.60
CA ASP A 121 -17.52 7.78 6.34
C ASP A 121 -17.44 7.25 4.89
N ILE A 122 -16.22 7.09 4.40
CA ILE A 122 -15.97 6.49 3.08
C ILE A 122 -16.22 4.98 3.18
N ARG A 123 -17.28 4.56 2.50
CA ARG A 123 -17.70 3.15 2.46
C ARG A 123 -17.24 2.45 1.19
#